data_c58f708d99a8271ab522041b100c1845
#
_entry.id   c58f708d99a8271ab522041b100c1845
#
_cell.length_a   1.000
_cell.length_b   1.000
_cell.length_c   1.000
_cell.angle_alpha   90.00
_cell.angle_beta   90.00
_cell.angle_gamma   90.00
#
_symmetry.space_group_name_H-M   'P 1'
#
loop_
_entity.id
_entity.type
_entity.pdbx_description
1 polymer ?
#
loop_
_entity_poly.entity_id
_entity_poly.type
_entity_poly.pdbx_seq_one_letter_code
_entity_poly.pdbx_strand_id
1 'polypeptide(L)'
;LETFVHGALCISYSGQCYMSGMISERSANRGSCAQSCRKDYVLTDDEKALELDRGYLISARDLAAHDHLAEIAAAGVGCLK
;
A
#
# COMPACT_ATOMS: atom_id res chain seq x y z
N LEU A 1 2.75 -5.31 -22.53
CA LEU A 1 2.53 -4.53 -21.28
C LEU A 1 1.97 -5.42 -20.19
N GLU A 2 2.43 -5.20 -18.98
CA GLU A 2 1.90 -5.82 -17.77
C GLU A 2 1.25 -4.75 -16.90
N THR A 3 0.10 -5.05 -16.30
CA THR A 3 -0.53 -4.15 -15.35
C THR A 3 -0.98 -4.88 -14.08
N PHE A 4 -0.97 -4.18 -12.98
CA PHE A 4 -1.55 -4.68 -11.74
C PHE A 4 -3.07 -4.65 -11.82
N VAL A 5 -3.72 -5.70 -11.34
CA VAL A 5 -5.19 -5.79 -11.21
C VAL A 5 -5.61 -6.04 -9.78
N HIS A 6 -4.72 -6.54 -8.95
CA HIS A 6 -4.97 -6.79 -7.53
C HIS A 6 -3.70 -6.59 -6.72
N GLY A 7 -3.81 -6.04 -5.55
CA GLY A 7 -2.70 -5.92 -4.63
C GLY A 7 -2.78 -4.73 -3.69
N ALA A 8 -1.78 -4.63 -2.85
CA ALA A 8 -1.66 -3.56 -1.87
C ALA A 8 -1.18 -2.28 -2.54
N LEU A 9 -1.94 -1.20 -2.41
CA LEU A 9 -1.51 0.11 -2.86
C LEU A 9 -0.54 0.72 -1.85
N CYS A 10 0.46 1.42 -2.35
CA CYS A 10 1.45 2.10 -1.53
C CYS A 10 0.98 3.53 -1.19
N ILE A 11 1.13 3.93 0.07
CA ILE A 11 0.85 5.30 0.51
C ILE A 11 1.97 6.28 0.13
N SER A 12 3.15 5.76 -0.14
CA SER A 12 4.34 6.55 -0.40
C SER A 12 4.53 6.87 -1.87
N TYR A 13 5.22 7.96 -2.14
CA TYR A 13 5.76 8.25 -3.47
C TYR A 13 6.90 7.26 -3.77
N SER A 14 6.93 6.71 -4.98
CA SER A 14 7.92 5.70 -5.38
C SER A 14 9.36 6.12 -5.10
N GLY A 15 10.11 5.24 -4.46
CA GLY A 15 11.52 5.47 -4.11
C GLY A 15 11.74 6.41 -2.94
N GLN A 16 10.70 6.86 -2.25
CA GLN A 16 10.77 7.83 -1.18
C GLN A 16 10.25 7.30 0.16
N CYS A 17 10.13 5.98 0.32
CA CYS A 17 9.69 5.41 1.58
C CYS A 17 10.88 4.98 2.43
N TYR A 18 10.97 5.51 3.64
CA TYR A 18 12.00 5.17 4.61
C TYR A 18 11.46 4.45 5.86
N MET A 19 10.14 4.32 5.97
CA MET A 19 9.49 3.75 7.13
C MET A 19 9.90 2.31 7.40
N SER A 20 9.88 1.48 6.36
CA SER A 20 10.29 0.06 6.48
C SER A 20 11.75 -0.06 6.91
N GLY A 21 12.65 0.76 6.39
CA GLY A 21 14.06 0.77 6.76
C GLY A 21 14.30 1.16 8.21
N MET A 22 13.56 2.15 8.70
CA MET A 22 13.70 2.63 10.07
C MET A 22 13.10 1.68 11.10
N ILE A 23 11.99 1.03 10.78
CA ILE A 23 11.28 0.14 11.73
C ILE A 23 11.83 -1.28 11.68
N SER A 24 12.17 -1.80 10.49
CA SER A 24 12.46 -3.21 10.26
C SER A 24 13.81 -3.47 9.62
N GLU A 25 14.63 -2.45 9.43
CA GLU A 25 15.93 -2.52 8.74
C GLU A 25 15.83 -3.08 7.30
N ARG A 26 14.62 -3.07 6.71
CA ARG A 26 14.36 -3.57 5.35
C ARG A 26 14.05 -2.39 4.43
N SER A 27 14.89 -2.18 3.43
CA SER A 27 14.71 -1.06 2.50
C SER A 27 13.56 -1.32 1.52
N ALA A 28 12.47 -0.58 1.70
CA ALA A 28 11.33 -0.64 0.78
C ALA A 28 11.71 -0.18 -0.62
N ASN A 29 12.61 0.80 -0.72
CA ASN A 29 13.07 1.36 -2.00
C ASN A 29 13.91 0.37 -2.81
N ARG A 30 14.37 -0.72 -2.19
CA ARG A 30 15.10 -1.82 -2.82
C ARG A 30 14.27 -3.08 -2.98
N GLY A 31 12.95 -2.97 -2.91
CA GLY A 31 12.04 -4.11 -3.05
C GLY A 31 11.87 -4.98 -1.82
N SER A 32 12.39 -4.57 -0.66
CA SER A 32 12.32 -5.35 0.59
C SER A 32 11.32 -4.78 1.59
N CYS A 33 10.21 -4.25 1.10
CA CYS A 33 9.20 -3.64 1.94
C CYS A 33 8.61 -4.61 2.97
N ALA A 34 8.63 -4.20 4.25
CA ALA A 34 8.01 -4.94 5.35
C ALA A 34 6.54 -4.57 5.57
N GLN A 35 5.97 -3.69 4.74
CA GLN A 35 4.60 -3.18 4.84
C GLN A 35 4.30 -2.56 6.21
N SER A 36 5.22 -1.81 6.76
CA SER A 36 5.10 -1.20 8.09
C SER A 36 3.92 -0.23 8.20
N CYS A 37 3.49 0.38 7.08
CA CYS A 37 2.31 1.24 7.04
C CYS A 37 1.00 0.47 7.25
N ARG A 38 1.01 -0.87 7.14
CA ARG A 38 -0.17 -1.74 7.29
C ARG A 38 -0.27 -2.38 8.68
N LYS A 39 0.50 -1.90 9.62
CA LYS A 39 0.38 -2.30 11.02
C LYS A 39 -0.67 -1.44 11.72
N ASP A 40 -1.13 -1.94 12.85
CA ASP A 40 -2.01 -1.16 13.72
C ASP A 40 -1.21 -0.06 14.41
N TYR A 41 -1.73 1.15 14.31
CA TYR A 41 -1.16 2.32 14.96
C TYR A 41 -2.23 3.01 15.79
N VAL A 42 -1.81 3.65 16.87
CA VAL A 42 -2.69 4.44 17.73
C VAL A 42 -2.36 5.91 17.52
N LEU A 43 -3.37 6.68 17.14
CA LEU A 43 -3.22 8.13 17.05
C LEU A 43 -3.41 8.72 18.44
N THR A 44 -2.42 9.48 18.90
CA THR A 44 -2.46 10.13 20.20
C THR A 44 -2.37 11.65 20.04
N ASP A 45 -3.10 12.36 20.91
CA ASP A 45 -3.05 13.81 21.03
C ASP A 45 -2.92 14.14 22.52
N ASP A 46 -1.84 14.85 22.90
CA ASP A 46 -1.52 15.17 24.30
C ASP A 46 -1.58 13.93 25.22
N GLU A 47 -0.97 12.82 24.79
CA GLU A 47 -0.95 11.53 25.48
C GLU A 47 -2.33 10.82 25.57
N LYS A 48 -3.34 11.32 24.87
CA LYS A 48 -4.66 10.67 24.77
C LYS A 48 -4.77 9.91 23.48
N ALA A 49 -5.19 8.64 23.57
CA ALA A 49 -5.50 7.84 22.40
C ALA A 49 -6.83 8.32 21.80
N LEU A 50 -6.84 8.53 20.48
CA LEU A 50 -8.04 8.90 19.74
C LEU A 50 -8.67 7.65 19.14
N GLU A 51 -9.99 7.54 19.22
CA GLU A 51 -10.74 6.47 18.56
C GLU A 51 -10.90 6.81 17.08
N LEU A 52 -10.61 5.82 16.24
CA LEU A 52 -10.71 5.95 14.79
C LEU A 52 -11.52 4.80 14.21
N ASP A 53 -12.26 5.08 13.16
CA ASP A 53 -13.11 4.09 12.47
C ASP A 53 -12.32 3.12 11.58
N ARG A 54 -11.00 3.25 11.51
CA ARG A 54 -10.13 2.47 10.61
C ARG A 54 -9.14 1.64 11.40
N GLY A 55 -9.02 0.35 11.02
CA GLY A 55 -8.02 -0.55 11.59
C GLY A 55 -6.59 -0.17 11.21
N TYR A 56 -6.37 0.25 9.96
CA TYR A 56 -5.05 0.67 9.48
C TYR A 56 -5.03 2.19 9.29
N LEU A 57 -4.38 2.88 10.19
CA LEU A 57 -4.40 4.35 10.24
C LEU A 57 -3.82 5.01 9.00
N ILE A 58 -2.66 4.53 8.53
CA ILE A 58 -1.91 5.16 7.45
C ILE A 58 -1.86 4.34 6.17
N SER A 59 -2.49 3.17 6.13
CA SER A 59 -2.49 2.31 4.96
C SER A 59 -3.46 2.82 3.89
N ALA A 60 -3.01 2.80 2.63
CA ALA A 60 -3.90 2.94 1.49
C ALA A 60 -4.79 1.70 1.36
N ARG A 61 -5.90 1.83 0.62
CA ARG A 61 -6.76 0.69 0.29
C ARG A 61 -6.05 -0.22 -0.71
N ASP A 62 -6.51 -1.45 -0.80
CA ASP A 62 -6.02 -2.38 -1.82
C ASP A 62 -6.62 -2.07 -3.18
N LEU A 63 -5.86 -2.37 -4.22
CA LEU A 63 -6.35 -2.34 -5.59
C LEU A 63 -7.16 -3.62 -5.86
N ALA A 64 -8.35 -3.47 -6.39
CA ALA A 64 -9.17 -4.58 -6.86
C ALA A 64 -9.84 -4.16 -8.17
N ALA A 65 -9.24 -4.50 -9.29
CA ALA A 65 -9.68 -4.10 -10.62
C ALA A 65 -10.35 -5.26 -11.38
N HIS A 66 -10.80 -6.30 -10.70
CA HIS A 66 -11.41 -7.47 -11.33
C HIS A 66 -12.67 -7.14 -12.14
N ASP A 67 -13.40 -6.09 -11.78
CA ASP A 67 -14.60 -5.65 -12.51
C ASP A 67 -14.26 -4.93 -13.84
N HIS A 68 -12.98 -4.62 -14.06
CA HIS A 68 -12.50 -3.87 -15.21
C HIS A 68 -11.62 -4.68 -16.16
N LEU A 69 -11.58 -6.01 -16.01
CA LEU A 69 -10.71 -6.88 -16.82
C LEU A 69 -10.96 -6.76 -18.31
N ALA A 70 -12.23 -6.66 -18.72
CA ALA A 70 -12.58 -6.51 -20.13
C ALA A 70 -12.05 -5.18 -20.72
N GLU A 71 -12.14 -4.09 -19.96
CA GLU A 71 -11.62 -2.80 -20.36
C GLU A 71 -10.10 -2.80 -20.46
N ILE A 72 -9.42 -3.46 -19.53
CA ILE A 72 -7.96 -3.61 -19.49
C ILE A 72 -7.50 -4.43 -20.71
N ALA A 73 -8.17 -5.51 -21.02
CA ALA A 73 -7.88 -6.33 -22.19
C ALA A 73 -8.10 -5.55 -23.49
N ALA A 74 -9.17 -4.76 -23.59
CA ALA A 74 -9.45 -3.90 -24.73
C ALA A 74 -8.40 -2.82 -24.94
N ALA A 75 -7.73 -2.36 -23.87
CA ALA A 75 -6.64 -1.41 -23.94
C ALA A 75 -5.32 -1.99 -24.47
N GLY A 76 -5.25 -3.29 -24.73
CA GLY A 76 -4.07 -3.96 -25.30
C GLY A 76 -3.09 -4.51 -24.28
N VAL A 77 -3.50 -4.63 -23.01
CA VAL A 77 -2.65 -5.23 -21.95
C VAL A 77 -2.67 -6.73 -22.09
N GLY A 78 -1.50 -7.36 -22.24
CA GLY A 78 -1.34 -8.79 -22.44
C GLY A 78 -1.01 -9.59 -21.19
N CYS A 79 -0.68 -8.92 -20.09
CA CYS A 79 -0.28 -9.59 -18.83
C CYS A 79 -0.90 -8.89 -17.64
N LEU A 80 -1.57 -9.65 -16.79
CA LEU A 80 -2.21 -9.16 -15.56
C LEU A 80 -1.46 -9.67 -14.33
N LYS A 81 -1.29 -8.79 -13.35
CA LYS A 81 -0.57 -9.12 -12.12
C LYS A 81 -1.41 -8.88 -10.87
#